data_ee1f1c29e1925ba14913a235c7360c62
#
_entry.id   ee1f1c29e1925ba14913a235c7360c62
#
_cell.length_a   1.000
_cell.length_b   1.000
_cell.length_c   1.000
_cell.angle_alpha   90.00
_cell.angle_beta   90.00
_cell.angle_gamma   90.00
#
_symmetry.space_group_name_H-M   'P 1'
#
loop_
_entity.id
_entity.type
_entity.pdbx_description
1 polymer ?
#
loop_
_entity_poly.entity_id
_entity_poly.type
_entity_poly.pdbx_seq_one_letter_code
_entity_poly.pdbx_strand_id
1 'polypeptide(L)'
;MKKKVMLDPGHAGYYYNRSPVNPNYYESATMWEFAKYLKTALEAYGFEVGMTRYSIHDDPELTERGRRARGYDLFLSLHSNAAGTKYPDAPWIIHYSSDETTQVDEESKKIASILGPVISETMGVSDPYYYTKACDFDRDGDGRIGDEYYGVLFGAKSVGVPGVILEHSFHTNEAAAEWLLNDNNLMNLAQAEADALAEYYGMEAPMTAAEKRDYEALKKQVKKLEGELAKLDNAKIKYNWTTACPAWARPTIHKLTQKGLLKGDENGQLNLNEDLIRVLVILDRQKLFD
;
A
#
# COMPACT_ATOMS: atom_id res chain seq x y z
N MET A 1 9.79 0.08 10.10
CA MET A 1 8.67 -0.42 10.96
C MET A 1 7.55 -0.84 10.03
N LYS A 2 6.77 -1.87 10.40
CA LYS A 2 5.57 -2.24 9.64
C LYS A 2 4.57 -1.09 9.67
N LYS A 3 3.98 -0.76 8.53
CA LYS A 3 2.88 0.18 8.46
C LYS A 3 1.58 -0.50 8.91
N LYS A 4 0.72 0.25 9.58
CA LYS A 4 -0.50 -0.26 10.21
C LYS A 4 -1.73 0.44 9.66
N VAL A 5 -2.71 -0.33 9.20
CA VAL A 5 -3.98 0.17 8.66
C VAL A 5 -5.14 -0.35 9.49
N MET A 6 -6.00 0.55 9.97
CA MET A 6 -7.26 0.21 10.62
C MET A 6 -8.39 0.32 9.60
N LEU A 7 -9.07 -0.79 9.35
CA LEU A 7 -10.24 -0.86 8.48
C LEU A 7 -11.53 -0.76 9.31
N ASP A 8 -12.44 0.07 8.86
CA ASP A 8 -13.76 0.26 9.46
C ASP A 8 -14.84 -0.09 8.44
N PRO A 9 -15.29 -1.36 8.34
CA PRO A 9 -16.42 -1.69 7.47
C PRO A 9 -17.68 -0.99 7.98
N GLY A 10 -18.32 -0.21 7.10
CA GLY A 10 -19.48 0.60 7.43
C GLY A 10 -20.65 -0.20 8.00
N HIS A 11 -21.46 0.44 8.82
CA HIS A 11 -22.67 -0.12 9.44
C HIS A 11 -22.43 -1.41 10.25
N ALA A 12 -23.51 -2.14 10.59
CA ALA A 12 -23.43 -3.44 11.28
C ALA A 12 -24.60 -4.35 10.87
N GLY A 13 -24.43 -5.67 11.06
CA GLY A 13 -25.42 -6.67 10.68
C GLY A 13 -25.42 -7.00 9.19
N TYR A 14 -26.21 -8.01 8.79
CA TYR A 14 -26.27 -8.47 7.40
C TYR A 14 -27.21 -7.66 6.52
N TYR A 15 -28.16 -6.94 7.10
CA TYR A 15 -29.33 -6.40 6.39
C TYR A 15 -29.50 -4.89 6.57
N TYR A 16 -28.40 -4.19 6.83
CA TYR A 16 -28.45 -2.76 7.00
C TYR A 16 -28.13 -2.03 5.69
N ASN A 17 -28.84 -0.92 5.45
CA ASN A 17 -28.68 -0.06 4.28
C ASN A 17 -28.83 -0.82 2.94
N ARG A 18 -30.05 -1.31 2.72
CA ARG A 18 -30.42 -2.07 1.51
C ARG A 18 -30.51 -1.16 0.30
N SER A 19 -29.98 -1.61 -0.83
CA SER A 19 -30.18 -0.94 -2.12
C SER A 19 -31.68 -0.90 -2.51
N PRO A 20 -32.21 0.24 -2.94
CA PRO A 20 -33.56 0.34 -3.44
C PRO A 20 -33.74 -0.25 -4.85
N VAL A 21 -32.65 -0.44 -5.59
CA VAL A 21 -32.64 -0.93 -6.98
C VAL A 21 -32.21 -2.39 -7.12
N ASN A 22 -31.44 -2.91 -6.13
CA ASN A 22 -31.02 -4.31 -6.11
C ASN A 22 -31.37 -4.95 -4.76
N PRO A 23 -32.37 -5.84 -4.69
CA PRO A 23 -32.88 -6.40 -3.44
C PRO A 23 -31.89 -7.30 -2.70
N ASN A 24 -30.83 -7.75 -3.37
CA ASN A 24 -29.80 -8.61 -2.78
C ASN A 24 -28.63 -7.82 -2.18
N TYR A 25 -28.54 -6.52 -2.46
CA TYR A 25 -27.46 -5.68 -1.96
C TYR A 25 -27.80 -5.08 -0.60
N TYR A 26 -26.89 -5.29 0.35
CA TYR A 26 -26.89 -4.64 1.67
C TYR A 26 -25.47 -4.11 1.93
N GLU A 27 -25.33 -2.81 2.10
CA GLU A 27 -24.06 -2.15 2.30
C GLU A 27 -23.25 -2.79 3.45
N SER A 28 -23.90 -3.00 4.59
CA SER A 28 -23.25 -3.56 5.78
C SER A 28 -22.61 -4.93 5.54
N ALA A 29 -23.25 -5.81 4.78
CA ALA A 29 -22.74 -7.12 4.44
C ALA A 29 -21.63 -7.04 3.39
N THR A 30 -21.85 -6.25 2.34
CA THR A 30 -20.90 -6.09 1.23
C THR A 30 -19.59 -5.46 1.72
N MET A 31 -19.66 -4.38 2.51
CA MET A 31 -18.46 -3.71 3.04
C MET A 31 -17.73 -4.55 4.09
N TRP A 32 -18.44 -5.42 4.82
CA TRP A 32 -17.82 -6.40 5.71
C TRP A 32 -16.98 -7.43 4.93
N GLU A 33 -17.50 -7.98 3.83
CA GLU A 33 -16.76 -8.90 2.97
C GLU A 33 -15.59 -8.19 2.28
N PHE A 34 -15.81 -6.99 1.73
CA PHE A 34 -14.77 -6.18 1.12
C PHE A 34 -13.61 -5.90 2.08
N ALA A 35 -13.91 -5.53 3.32
CA ALA A 35 -12.88 -5.31 4.34
C ALA A 35 -11.99 -6.52 4.58
N LYS A 36 -12.53 -7.74 4.48
CA LYS A 36 -11.74 -8.98 4.61
C LYS A 36 -10.82 -9.20 3.42
N TYR A 37 -11.30 -8.90 2.19
CA TYR A 37 -10.47 -8.96 1.00
C TYR A 37 -9.35 -7.91 1.06
N LEU A 38 -9.67 -6.67 1.41
CA LEU A 38 -8.68 -5.58 1.54
C LEU A 38 -7.66 -5.88 2.64
N LYS A 39 -8.11 -6.42 3.79
CA LYS A 39 -7.20 -6.88 4.84
C LYS A 39 -6.21 -7.91 4.31
N THR A 40 -6.69 -8.92 3.58
CA THR A 40 -5.85 -9.97 3.02
C THR A 40 -4.84 -9.41 2.03
N ALA A 41 -5.25 -8.51 1.15
CA ALA A 41 -4.38 -7.86 0.17
C ALA A 41 -3.30 -7.00 0.84
N LEU A 42 -3.67 -6.17 1.82
CA LEU A 42 -2.72 -5.35 2.58
C LEU A 42 -1.72 -6.20 3.39
N GLU A 43 -2.19 -7.27 4.04
CA GLU A 43 -1.31 -8.17 4.80
C GLU A 43 -0.29 -8.89 3.90
N ALA A 44 -0.63 -9.15 2.63
CA ALA A 44 0.31 -9.71 1.66
C ALA A 44 1.50 -8.78 1.39
N TYR A 45 1.30 -7.46 1.43
CA TYR A 45 2.36 -6.44 1.38
C TYR A 45 3.12 -6.27 2.71
N GLY A 46 2.68 -6.94 3.77
CA GLY A 46 3.31 -6.88 5.09
C GLY A 46 2.77 -5.78 6.00
N PHE A 47 1.65 -5.13 5.66
CA PHE A 47 0.94 -4.26 6.60
C PHE A 47 0.46 -5.06 7.82
N GLU A 48 0.35 -4.39 8.95
CA GLU A 48 -0.42 -4.85 10.10
C GLU A 48 -1.83 -4.27 9.99
N VAL A 49 -2.85 -5.13 9.86
CA VAL A 49 -4.21 -4.67 9.59
C VAL A 49 -5.16 -5.03 10.72
N GLY A 50 -5.72 -4.01 11.36
CA GLY A 50 -6.80 -4.12 12.33
C GLY A 50 -8.17 -3.89 11.68
N MET A 51 -9.21 -4.31 12.39
CA MET A 51 -10.60 -4.00 12.05
C MET A 51 -11.29 -3.39 13.27
N THR A 52 -12.11 -2.36 13.04
CA THR A 52 -12.86 -1.69 14.12
C THR A 52 -13.96 -2.57 14.70
N ARG A 53 -14.41 -3.57 13.97
CA ARG A 53 -15.45 -4.52 14.36
C ARG A 53 -14.87 -5.95 14.39
N TYR A 54 -15.22 -6.73 15.41
CA TYR A 54 -14.76 -8.12 15.59
C TYR A 54 -15.69 -9.14 14.96
N SER A 55 -16.92 -8.74 14.67
CA SER A 55 -17.91 -9.54 13.96
C SER A 55 -18.83 -8.64 13.15
N ILE A 56 -19.62 -9.23 12.24
CA ILE A 56 -20.60 -8.49 11.46
C ILE A 56 -21.71 -7.84 12.32
N HIS A 57 -21.97 -8.37 13.50
CA HIS A 57 -22.96 -7.85 14.44
C HIS A 57 -22.42 -6.85 15.46
N ASP A 58 -21.09 -6.69 15.51
CA ASP A 58 -20.47 -5.73 16.42
C ASP A 58 -20.72 -4.30 15.89
N ASP A 59 -21.32 -3.46 16.73
CA ASP A 59 -21.75 -2.10 16.35
C ASP A 59 -21.23 -1.05 17.35
N PRO A 60 -19.91 -0.81 17.38
CA PRO A 60 -19.35 0.24 18.23
C PRO A 60 -19.88 1.61 17.81
N GLU A 61 -19.94 2.53 18.77
CA GLU A 61 -20.25 3.93 18.53
C GLU A 61 -19.25 4.55 17.52
N LEU A 62 -19.71 5.47 16.67
CA LEU A 62 -18.92 5.97 15.53
C LEU A 62 -17.57 6.58 15.93
N THR A 63 -17.57 7.41 16.99
CA THR A 63 -16.34 8.03 17.48
C THR A 63 -15.39 6.97 18.05
N GLU A 64 -15.93 5.96 18.71
CA GLU A 64 -15.14 4.84 19.23
C GLU A 64 -14.51 3.99 18.12
N ARG A 65 -15.23 3.76 17.01
CA ARG A 65 -14.63 3.11 15.81
C ARG A 65 -13.39 3.86 15.36
N GLY A 66 -13.47 5.18 15.19
CA GLY A 66 -12.31 6.00 14.83
C GLY A 66 -11.18 5.94 15.85
N ARG A 67 -11.48 6.00 17.16
CA ARG A 67 -10.49 5.93 18.25
C ARG A 67 -9.74 4.60 18.30
N ARG A 68 -10.33 3.50 17.81
CA ARG A 68 -9.65 2.20 17.68
C ARG A 68 -8.44 2.24 16.74
N ALA A 69 -8.34 3.27 15.89
CA ALA A 69 -7.15 3.52 15.07
C ALA A 69 -5.92 4.01 15.86
N ARG A 70 -6.01 4.24 17.16
CA ARG A 70 -4.85 4.67 17.98
C ARG A 70 -3.64 3.76 17.78
N GLY A 71 -2.53 4.35 17.35
CA GLY A 71 -1.28 3.63 17.08
C GLY A 71 -1.22 2.96 15.72
N TYR A 72 -2.18 3.25 14.84
CA TYR A 72 -2.15 2.92 13.42
C TYR A 72 -1.62 4.10 12.60
N ASP A 73 -1.19 3.83 11.37
CA ASP A 73 -0.70 4.86 10.44
C ASP A 73 -1.82 5.42 9.55
N LEU A 74 -2.92 4.68 9.40
CA LEU A 74 -4.05 5.04 8.54
C LEU A 74 -5.35 4.41 9.06
N PHE A 75 -6.45 5.16 8.94
CA PHE A 75 -7.82 4.71 9.17
C PHE A 75 -8.62 4.80 7.86
N LEU A 76 -9.24 3.70 7.43
CA LEU A 76 -10.11 3.64 6.25
C LEU A 76 -11.50 3.15 6.64
N SER A 77 -12.52 3.99 6.46
CA SER A 77 -13.92 3.61 6.62
C SER A 77 -14.53 3.28 5.26
N LEU A 78 -15.09 2.10 5.13
CA LEU A 78 -15.47 1.48 3.87
C LEU A 78 -16.99 1.48 3.73
N HIS A 79 -17.48 2.15 2.70
CA HIS A 79 -18.88 2.42 2.47
C HIS A 79 -19.28 2.33 0.99
N SER A 80 -20.56 2.33 0.72
CA SER A 80 -21.17 2.65 -0.57
C SER A 80 -22.27 3.68 -0.37
N ASN A 81 -22.27 4.70 -1.19
CA ASN A 81 -23.14 5.87 -1.05
C ASN A 81 -24.58 5.60 -1.49
N ALA A 82 -25.48 6.47 -1.07
CA ALA A 82 -26.87 6.51 -1.50
C ALA A 82 -27.28 7.91 -1.98
N ALA A 83 -28.04 7.99 -3.05
CA ALA A 83 -28.60 9.23 -3.55
C ALA A 83 -30.13 9.13 -3.73
N GLY A 84 -30.81 10.28 -3.77
CA GLY A 84 -32.24 10.34 -4.09
C GLY A 84 -32.58 9.96 -5.53
N THR A 85 -31.58 9.69 -6.36
CA THR A 85 -31.72 9.26 -7.76
C THR A 85 -30.80 8.08 -8.06
N LYS A 86 -31.06 7.35 -9.14
CA LYS A 86 -30.28 6.19 -9.57
C LYS A 86 -29.11 6.50 -10.53
N TYR A 87 -28.85 7.76 -10.80
CA TYR A 87 -27.88 8.17 -11.83
C TYR A 87 -26.44 8.32 -11.35
N PRO A 88 -26.15 8.75 -10.09
CA PRO A 88 -24.78 8.88 -9.63
C PRO A 88 -24.06 7.53 -9.63
N ASP A 89 -22.83 7.52 -10.14
CA ASP A 89 -21.97 6.32 -10.25
C ASP A 89 -20.50 6.59 -9.90
N ALA A 90 -20.18 7.78 -9.35
CA ALA A 90 -18.81 8.14 -8.97
C ALA A 90 -18.49 7.70 -7.53
N PRO A 91 -17.24 7.35 -7.21
CA PRO A 91 -16.81 7.24 -5.82
C PRO A 91 -16.81 8.62 -5.15
N TRP A 92 -17.20 8.65 -3.88
CA TRP A 92 -17.05 9.83 -3.04
C TRP A 92 -16.00 9.57 -1.98
N ILE A 93 -14.99 10.41 -1.95
CA ILE A 93 -13.87 10.27 -1.04
C ILE A 93 -13.95 11.40 -0.02
N ILE A 94 -14.25 11.04 1.23
CA ILE A 94 -14.43 11.99 2.31
C ILE A 94 -13.17 12.00 3.15
N HIS A 95 -12.52 13.16 3.20
CA HIS A 95 -11.33 13.37 4.02
C HIS A 95 -11.59 14.44 5.09
N TYR A 96 -10.62 14.67 5.97
CA TYR A 96 -10.81 15.58 7.08
C TYR A 96 -11.23 16.98 6.65
N SER A 97 -12.23 17.51 7.36
CA SER A 97 -12.51 18.93 7.49
C SER A 97 -11.98 19.41 8.85
N SER A 98 -11.46 20.62 8.93
CA SER A 98 -10.86 21.13 10.13
C SER A 98 -10.93 22.66 10.19
N ASP A 99 -11.10 23.20 11.38
CA ASP A 99 -10.89 24.60 11.71
C ASP A 99 -9.39 24.95 11.69
N GLU A 100 -8.51 23.95 11.85
CA GLU A 100 -7.06 24.02 11.75
C GLU A 100 -6.51 22.94 10.82
N THR A 101 -5.71 23.34 9.84
CA THR A 101 -5.00 22.38 8.99
C THR A 101 -3.81 21.79 9.75
N THR A 102 -3.85 20.51 10.00
CA THR A 102 -2.78 19.75 10.65
C THR A 102 -2.08 18.81 9.67
N GLN A 103 -0.97 18.21 10.10
CA GLN A 103 -0.27 17.21 9.28
C GLN A 103 -1.17 16.00 8.97
N VAL A 104 -2.03 15.59 9.89
CA VAL A 104 -2.97 14.47 9.65
C VAL A 104 -4.06 14.84 8.65
N ASP A 105 -4.47 16.10 8.56
CA ASP A 105 -5.43 16.58 7.55
C ASP A 105 -4.82 16.52 6.15
N GLU A 106 -3.59 17.00 5.99
CA GLU A 106 -2.87 16.94 4.71
C GLU A 106 -2.61 15.49 4.27
N GLU A 107 -2.26 14.61 5.20
CA GLU A 107 -2.07 13.19 4.92
C GLU A 107 -3.39 12.52 4.51
N SER A 108 -4.50 12.81 5.20
CA SER A 108 -5.84 12.35 4.86
C SER A 108 -6.21 12.75 3.44
N LYS A 109 -6.03 14.02 3.08
CA LYS A 109 -6.29 14.55 1.75
C LYS A 109 -5.44 13.88 0.68
N LYS A 110 -4.16 13.62 0.99
CA LYS A 110 -3.24 12.95 0.07
C LYS A 110 -3.64 11.51 -0.19
N ILE A 111 -3.98 10.74 0.84
CA ILE A 111 -4.51 9.38 0.73
C ILE A 111 -5.79 9.38 -0.11
N ALA A 112 -6.71 10.30 0.15
CA ALA A 112 -7.93 10.47 -0.62
C ALA A 112 -7.63 10.66 -2.12
N SER A 113 -6.66 11.52 -2.46
CA SER A 113 -6.26 11.79 -3.86
C SER A 113 -5.61 10.60 -4.57
N ILE A 114 -5.06 9.66 -3.82
CA ILE A 114 -4.49 8.42 -4.35
C ILE A 114 -5.59 7.38 -4.59
N LEU A 115 -6.44 7.15 -3.59
CA LEU A 115 -7.44 6.06 -3.65
C LEU A 115 -8.62 6.40 -4.57
N GLY A 116 -9.02 7.66 -4.68
CA GLY A 116 -10.16 8.06 -5.50
C GLY A 116 -10.05 7.59 -6.96
N PRO A 117 -8.98 7.93 -7.70
CA PRO A 117 -8.78 7.48 -9.07
C PRO A 117 -8.71 5.95 -9.19
N VAL A 118 -8.05 5.27 -8.25
CA VAL A 118 -7.93 3.81 -8.23
C VAL A 118 -9.30 3.13 -8.15
N ILE A 119 -10.18 3.63 -7.28
CA ILE A 119 -11.54 3.12 -7.15
C ILE A 119 -12.32 3.36 -8.46
N SER A 120 -12.27 4.59 -8.98
CA SER A 120 -12.95 4.99 -10.21
C SER A 120 -12.53 4.13 -11.41
N GLU A 121 -11.23 3.98 -11.63
CA GLU A 121 -10.67 3.19 -12.73
C GLU A 121 -11.01 1.71 -12.59
N THR A 122 -10.88 1.14 -11.38
CA THR A 122 -11.14 -0.27 -11.13
C THR A 122 -12.61 -0.63 -11.31
N MET A 123 -13.52 0.23 -10.86
CA MET A 123 -14.95 0.04 -11.01
C MET A 123 -15.46 0.41 -12.42
N GLY A 124 -14.69 1.17 -13.21
CA GLY A 124 -15.11 1.69 -14.52
C GLY A 124 -16.25 2.72 -14.40
N VAL A 125 -16.22 3.55 -13.36
CA VAL A 125 -17.22 4.57 -13.08
C VAL A 125 -16.65 5.99 -13.27
N SER A 126 -17.48 7.01 -13.07
CA SER A 126 -17.07 8.42 -13.22
C SER A 126 -15.96 8.83 -12.25
N ASP A 127 -15.29 9.94 -12.56
CA ASP A 127 -14.20 10.49 -11.74
C ASP A 127 -14.63 10.71 -10.28
N PRO A 128 -13.70 10.55 -9.33
CA PRO A 128 -14.00 10.64 -7.91
C PRO A 128 -14.39 12.05 -7.50
N TYR A 129 -15.34 12.14 -6.58
CA TYR A 129 -15.71 13.38 -5.93
C TYR A 129 -15.09 13.45 -4.53
N TYR A 130 -14.36 14.53 -4.24
CA TYR A 130 -13.75 14.78 -2.95
C TYR A 130 -14.62 15.66 -2.09
N TYR A 131 -14.85 15.26 -0.84
CA TYR A 131 -15.77 15.92 0.04
C TYR A 131 -15.21 16.10 1.45
N THR A 132 -15.54 17.21 2.06
CA THR A 132 -15.29 17.51 3.46
C THR A 132 -16.53 18.09 4.10
N LYS A 133 -16.73 17.88 5.38
CA LYS A 133 -17.85 18.49 6.12
C LYS A 133 -17.42 18.80 7.54
N ALA A 134 -17.63 20.05 7.93
CA ALA A 134 -17.40 20.53 9.29
C ALA A 134 -18.69 20.61 10.10
N CYS A 135 -18.57 20.54 11.41
CA CYS A 135 -19.61 20.93 12.36
C CYS A 135 -19.77 22.44 12.41
N ASP A 136 -20.95 22.90 12.74
CA ASP A 136 -21.26 24.29 13.07
C ASP A 136 -21.21 24.58 14.59
N PHE A 137 -20.62 23.66 15.35
CA PHE A 137 -20.45 23.75 16.81
C PHE A 137 -19.04 23.22 17.19
N ASP A 138 -18.58 23.63 18.35
CA ASP A 138 -17.37 23.12 18.99
C ASP A 138 -17.61 21.70 19.50
N ARG A 139 -16.96 20.72 18.89
CA ARG A 139 -17.15 19.31 19.19
C ARG A 139 -16.06 18.76 20.12
N ASP A 140 -14.86 19.30 20.04
CA ASP A 140 -13.72 18.82 20.83
C ASP A 140 -13.47 19.62 22.11
N GLY A 141 -14.12 20.80 22.24
CA GLY A 141 -14.06 21.64 23.42
C GLY A 141 -12.90 22.62 23.45
N ASP A 142 -12.29 22.91 22.30
CA ASP A 142 -11.16 23.85 22.19
C ASP A 142 -11.59 25.33 22.10
N GLY A 143 -12.89 25.60 22.00
CA GLY A 143 -13.50 26.92 21.91
C GLY A 143 -13.72 27.41 20.47
N ARG A 144 -13.48 26.58 19.45
CA ARG A 144 -13.68 26.88 18.04
C ARG A 144 -14.81 26.06 17.46
N ILE A 145 -15.34 26.49 16.32
CA ILE A 145 -16.29 25.74 15.51
C ILE A 145 -15.60 25.27 14.24
N GLY A 146 -16.10 24.23 13.60
CA GLY A 146 -15.52 23.75 12.35
C GLY A 146 -14.88 22.37 12.44
N ASP A 147 -15.06 21.72 13.57
CA ASP A 147 -14.60 20.34 13.81
C ASP A 147 -15.10 19.35 12.77
N GLU A 148 -14.43 18.21 12.69
CA GLU A 148 -14.82 17.10 11.83
C GLU A 148 -16.25 16.61 12.13
N TYR A 149 -17.08 16.61 11.08
CA TYR A 149 -18.48 16.22 11.19
C TYR A 149 -18.69 14.72 11.39
N TYR A 150 -17.95 13.89 10.62
CA TYR A 150 -18.15 12.45 10.64
C TYR A 150 -17.55 11.81 11.89
N GLY A 151 -18.36 11.10 12.67
CA GLY A 151 -17.97 10.54 13.95
C GLY A 151 -16.75 9.64 13.88
N VAL A 152 -16.65 8.80 12.85
CA VAL A 152 -15.50 7.91 12.65
C VAL A 152 -14.21 8.68 12.32
N LEU A 153 -14.30 9.72 11.49
CA LEU A 153 -13.17 10.59 11.17
C LEU A 153 -12.75 11.42 12.39
N PHE A 154 -13.72 12.02 13.10
CA PHE A 154 -13.47 12.73 14.35
C PHE A 154 -12.74 11.84 15.36
N GLY A 155 -13.19 10.59 15.52
CA GLY A 155 -12.54 9.62 16.40
C GLY A 155 -11.09 9.34 16.01
N ALA A 156 -10.80 9.10 14.73
CA ALA A 156 -9.47 8.83 14.22
C ALA A 156 -8.55 10.05 14.34
N LYS A 157 -9.05 11.25 13.99
CA LYS A 157 -8.34 12.52 14.15
C LYS A 157 -7.98 12.79 15.62
N SER A 158 -8.91 12.53 16.55
CA SER A 158 -8.68 12.73 18.00
C SER A 158 -7.55 11.89 18.58
N VAL A 159 -7.11 10.86 17.87
CA VAL A 159 -5.97 10.00 18.24
C VAL A 159 -4.74 10.20 17.33
N GLY A 160 -4.76 11.24 16.49
CA GLY A 160 -3.65 11.65 15.64
C GLY A 160 -3.41 10.73 14.42
N VAL A 161 -4.46 10.11 13.88
CA VAL A 161 -4.38 9.18 12.76
C VAL A 161 -5.07 9.79 11.54
N PRO A 162 -4.43 9.85 10.35
CA PRO A 162 -5.09 10.26 9.13
C PRO A 162 -6.21 9.27 8.77
N GLY A 163 -7.36 9.80 8.36
CA GLY A 163 -8.56 9.00 8.10
C GLY A 163 -9.29 9.42 6.84
N VAL A 164 -9.86 8.44 6.13
CA VAL A 164 -10.65 8.63 4.92
C VAL A 164 -11.88 7.73 4.98
N ILE A 165 -13.06 8.25 4.56
CA ILE A 165 -14.21 7.42 4.24
C ILE A 165 -14.21 7.22 2.72
N LEU A 166 -14.29 5.98 2.29
CA LEU A 166 -14.35 5.57 0.90
C LEU A 166 -15.77 5.12 0.58
N GLU A 167 -16.48 5.93 -0.18
CA GLU A 167 -17.80 5.60 -0.72
C GLU A 167 -17.58 5.02 -2.12
N HIS A 168 -17.57 3.70 -2.22
CA HIS A 168 -17.31 2.95 -3.45
C HIS A 168 -18.51 3.01 -4.40
N SER A 169 -18.74 4.19 -5.01
CA SER A 169 -19.90 4.49 -5.82
C SER A 169 -21.22 4.44 -5.04
N PHE A 170 -22.36 4.36 -5.74
CA PHE A 170 -23.70 4.47 -5.18
C PHE A 170 -24.49 3.18 -5.29
N HIS A 171 -24.87 2.56 -4.19
CA HIS A 171 -25.73 1.37 -4.23
C HIS A 171 -27.20 1.69 -4.61
N THR A 172 -27.52 2.96 -4.86
CA THR A 172 -28.76 3.41 -5.51
C THR A 172 -28.66 3.37 -7.05
N ASN A 173 -27.47 3.15 -7.62
CA ASN A 173 -27.23 2.85 -9.02
C ASN A 173 -27.23 1.34 -9.21
N GLU A 174 -28.03 0.83 -10.16
CA GLU A 174 -28.23 -0.61 -10.35
C GLU A 174 -26.93 -1.30 -10.79
N ALA A 175 -26.22 -0.70 -11.75
CA ALA A 175 -24.95 -1.26 -12.25
C ALA A 175 -23.87 -1.29 -11.16
N ALA A 176 -23.76 -0.23 -10.35
CA ALA A 176 -22.83 -0.16 -9.23
C ALA A 176 -23.19 -1.18 -8.13
N ALA A 177 -24.48 -1.33 -7.79
CA ALA A 177 -24.91 -2.31 -6.81
C ALA A 177 -24.65 -3.76 -7.29
N GLU A 178 -24.87 -4.06 -8.58
CA GLU A 178 -24.56 -5.36 -9.17
C GLU A 178 -23.04 -5.61 -9.19
N TRP A 179 -22.25 -4.61 -9.57
CA TRP A 179 -20.80 -4.69 -9.58
C TRP A 179 -20.23 -5.02 -8.20
N LEU A 180 -20.73 -4.36 -7.15
CA LEU A 180 -20.33 -4.54 -5.76
C LEU A 180 -20.78 -5.86 -5.13
N LEU A 181 -21.74 -6.57 -5.72
CA LEU A 181 -22.14 -7.92 -5.29
C LEU A 181 -21.23 -9.03 -5.82
N ASN A 182 -20.33 -8.73 -6.74
CA ASN A 182 -19.45 -9.73 -7.33
C ASN A 182 -18.14 -9.82 -6.53
N ASP A 183 -17.90 -10.98 -5.92
CA ASP A 183 -16.69 -11.22 -5.11
C ASP A 183 -15.38 -11.02 -5.88
N ASN A 184 -15.32 -11.39 -7.18
CA ASN A 184 -14.12 -11.16 -7.98
C ASN A 184 -13.85 -9.67 -8.19
N ASN A 185 -14.90 -8.87 -8.36
CA ASN A 185 -14.78 -7.41 -8.45
C ASN A 185 -14.28 -6.83 -7.13
N LEU A 186 -14.84 -7.27 -6.00
CA LEU A 186 -14.39 -6.83 -4.67
C LEU A 186 -12.94 -7.23 -4.41
N MET A 187 -12.51 -8.44 -4.78
CA MET A 187 -11.12 -8.86 -4.66
C MET A 187 -10.18 -8.03 -5.54
N ASN A 188 -10.58 -7.71 -6.78
CA ASN A 188 -9.80 -6.86 -7.67
C ASN A 188 -9.68 -5.43 -7.13
N LEU A 189 -10.77 -4.87 -6.60
CA LEU A 189 -10.78 -3.56 -5.98
C LEU A 189 -9.87 -3.52 -4.74
N ALA A 190 -9.99 -4.52 -3.88
CA ALA A 190 -9.15 -4.67 -2.70
C ALA A 190 -7.66 -4.77 -3.05
N GLN A 191 -7.32 -5.49 -4.13
CA GLN A 191 -5.95 -5.57 -4.61
C GLN A 191 -5.47 -4.21 -5.13
N ALA A 192 -6.27 -3.52 -5.95
CA ALA A 192 -5.91 -2.21 -6.50
C ALA A 192 -5.69 -1.15 -5.41
N GLU A 193 -6.54 -1.10 -4.39
CA GLU A 193 -6.37 -0.20 -3.24
C GLU A 193 -5.12 -0.57 -2.42
N ALA A 194 -4.86 -1.86 -2.21
CA ALA A 194 -3.67 -2.32 -1.51
C ALA A 194 -2.38 -2.00 -2.27
N ASP A 195 -2.38 -2.15 -3.60
CA ASP A 195 -1.26 -1.79 -4.49
C ASP A 195 -0.92 -0.30 -4.37
N ALA A 196 -1.93 0.56 -4.45
CA ALA A 196 -1.77 2.01 -4.33
C ALA A 196 -1.25 2.45 -2.96
N LEU A 197 -1.74 1.84 -1.88
CA LEU A 197 -1.26 2.10 -0.53
C LEU A 197 0.15 1.54 -0.32
N ALA A 198 0.47 0.39 -0.89
CA ALA A 198 1.80 -0.19 -0.84
C ALA A 198 2.82 0.72 -1.55
N GLU A 199 2.51 1.21 -2.74
CA GLU A 199 3.33 2.18 -3.46
C GLU A 199 3.54 3.45 -2.63
N TYR A 200 2.45 4.01 -2.08
CA TYR A 200 2.50 5.22 -1.26
C TYR A 200 3.41 5.08 -0.03
N TYR A 201 3.34 3.93 0.66
CA TYR A 201 4.15 3.67 1.85
C TYR A 201 5.52 3.04 1.54
N GLY A 202 5.86 2.84 0.25
CA GLY A 202 7.13 2.22 -0.17
C GLY A 202 7.24 0.74 0.26
N MET A 203 6.12 0.02 0.26
CA MET A 203 6.07 -1.41 0.52
C MET A 203 6.37 -2.19 -0.77
N GLU A 204 7.14 -3.26 -0.66
CA GLU A 204 7.44 -4.09 -1.82
C GLU A 204 6.25 -5.00 -2.17
N ALA A 205 5.99 -5.15 -3.47
CA ALA A 205 4.96 -6.08 -3.94
C ALA A 205 5.24 -7.51 -3.46
N PRO A 206 4.21 -8.25 -3.05
CA PRO A 206 4.40 -9.65 -2.67
C PRO A 206 4.90 -10.45 -3.87
N MET A 207 6.02 -11.16 -3.70
CA MET A 207 6.55 -12.02 -4.74
C MET A 207 5.55 -13.12 -5.09
N THR A 208 5.26 -13.30 -6.36
CA THR A 208 4.49 -14.43 -6.85
C THR A 208 5.20 -15.76 -6.52
N ALA A 209 4.46 -16.86 -6.54
CA ALA A 209 5.05 -18.19 -6.34
C ALA A 209 6.11 -18.54 -7.39
N ALA A 210 6.02 -17.98 -8.61
CA ALA A 210 7.01 -18.12 -9.65
C ALA A 210 8.27 -17.32 -9.32
N GLU A 211 8.14 -16.03 -9.03
CA GLU A 211 9.25 -15.15 -8.65
C GLU A 211 10.00 -15.67 -7.41
N LYS A 212 9.26 -16.19 -6.44
CA LYS A 212 9.85 -16.78 -5.23
C LYS A 212 10.69 -18.02 -5.56
N ARG A 213 10.24 -18.86 -6.48
CA ARG A 213 11.02 -20.01 -6.96
C ARG A 213 12.27 -19.57 -7.71
N ASP A 214 12.14 -18.57 -8.59
CA ASP A 214 13.24 -18.04 -9.37
C ASP A 214 14.28 -17.35 -8.48
N TYR A 215 13.83 -16.59 -7.49
CA TYR A 215 14.70 -15.99 -6.48
C TYR A 215 15.49 -17.03 -5.68
N GLU A 216 14.84 -18.10 -5.20
CA GLU A 216 15.53 -19.17 -4.48
C GLU A 216 16.49 -19.97 -5.39
N ALA A 217 16.15 -20.15 -6.67
CA ALA A 217 17.02 -20.76 -7.65
C ALA A 217 18.28 -19.90 -7.91
N LEU A 218 18.07 -18.58 -8.10
CA LEU A 218 19.16 -17.61 -8.27
C LEU A 218 20.07 -17.57 -7.04
N LYS A 219 19.50 -17.56 -5.85
CA LYS A 219 20.25 -17.59 -4.58
C LYS A 219 21.14 -18.84 -4.45
N LYS A 220 20.64 -20.00 -4.89
CA LYS A 220 21.45 -21.23 -4.97
C LYS A 220 22.58 -21.12 -5.98
N GLN A 221 22.33 -20.52 -7.14
CA GLN A 221 23.36 -20.30 -8.16
C GLN A 221 24.45 -19.35 -7.67
N VAL A 222 24.08 -18.25 -7.02
CA VAL A 222 25.04 -17.30 -6.42
C VAL A 222 25.92 -18.03 -5.41
N LYS A 223 25.33 -18.79 -4.48
CA LYS A 223 26.09 -19.56 -3.49
C LYS A 223 27.03 -20.61 -4.10
N LYS A 224 26.62 -21.24 -5.22
CA LYS A 224 27.45 -22.16 -5.98
C LYS A 224 28.66 -21.44 -6.60
N LEU A 225 28.40 -20.27 -7.26
CA LEU A 225 29.43 -19.46 -7.90
C LEU A 225 30.43 -18.91 -6.87
N GLU A 226 29.96 -18.49 -5.70
CA GLU A 226 30.84 -18.09 -4.59
C GLU A 226 31.75 -19.23 -4.14
N GLY A 227 31.21 -20.45 -4.04
CA GLY A 227 31.97 -21.65 -3.69
C GLY A 227 32.97 -22.09 -4.76
N GLU A 228 32.68 -21.89 -6.05
CA GLU A 228 33.58 -22.12 -7.16
C GLU A 228 34.71 -21.05 -7.20
N LEU A 229 34.34 -19.80 -6.96
CA LEU A 229 35.28 -18.68 -6.87
C LEU A 229 36.29 -18.89 -5.74
N ALA A 230 35.84 -19.38 -4.58
CA ALA A 230 36.71 -19.67 -3.45
C ALA A 230 37.72 -20.81 -3.71
N LYS A 231 37.47 -21.67 -4.71
CA LYS A 231 38.34 -22.77 -5.12
C LYS A 231 39.38 -22.36 -6.18
N LEU A 232 39.22 -21.19 -6.81
CA LEU A 232 40.18 -20.70 -7.80
C LEU A 232 41.49 -20.33 -7.09
N ASP A 233 42.58 -20.91 -7.53
CA ASP A 233 43.91 -20.64 -6.99
C ASP A 233 44.34 -19.21 -7.36
N ASN A 234 44.31 -18.32 -6.36
CA ASN A 234 44.67 -16.94 -6.50
C ASN A 234 46.19 -16.67 -6.57
N ALA A 235 47.01 -17.74 -6.69
CA ALA A 235 48.48 -17.64 -6.63
C ALA A 235 49.13 -16.96 -7.85
N LYS A 236 48.36 -16.78 -8.95
CA LYS A 236 48.85 -16.10 -10.15
C LYS A 236 48.52 -14.63 -10.11
N ILE A 237 49.07 -13.76 -10.83
CA ILE A 237 49.02 -12.29 -10.88
C ILE A 237 47.85 -11.67 -10.13
N LYS A 238 48.12 -10.85 -9.12
CA LYS A 238 47.13 -10.10 -8.37
C LYS A 238 47.13 -8.63 -8.80
N TYR A 239 45.94 -8.13 -9.11
CA TYR A 239 45.71 -6.70 -9.40
C TYR A 239 45.12 -6.03 -8.16
N ASN A 240 45.94 -5.29 -7.44
CA ASN A 240 45.56 -4.66 -6.16
C ASN A 240 44.85 -3.33 -6.34
N TRP A 241 44.95 -2.72 -7.52
CA TRP A 241 44.37 -1.41 -7.81
C TRP A 241 43.68 -1.41 -9.17
N THR A 242 42.65 -0.62 -9.34
CA THR A 242 41.95 -0.46 -10.63
C THR A 242 42.90 -0.10 -11.76
N THR A 243 43.89 0.75 -11.48
CA THR A 243 44.90 1.18 -12.46
C THR A 243 45.87 0.06 -12.87
N ALA A 244 46.05 -0.93 -12.02
CA ALA A 244 46.89 -2.10 -12.31
C ALA A 244 46.18 -3.13 -13.20
N CYS A 245 44.85 -3.09 -13.26
CA CYS A 245 44.04 -3.98 -14.09
C CYS A 245 44.33 -3.77 -15.60
N PRO A 246 44.19 -4.82 -16.44
CA PRO A 246 44.25 -4.68 -17.88
C PRO A 246 43.27 -3.59 -18.40
N ALA A 247 43.66 -2.87 -19.45
CA ALA A 247 42.89 -1.74 -19.98
C ALA A 247 41.44 -2.13 -20.30
N TRP A 248 41.18 -3.34 -20.79
CA TRP A 248 39.86 -3.85 -21.15
C TRP A 248 38.94 -4.06 -19.94
N ALA A 249 39.50 -4.22 -18.74
CA ALA A 249 38.74 -4.48 -17.50
C ALA A 249 38.52 -3.24 -16.64
N ARG A 250 39.36 -2.20 -16.79
CA ARG A 250 39.34 -1.00 -15.94
C ARG A 250 37.95 -0.33 -15.82
N PRO A 251 37.20 -0.15 -16.91
CA PRO A 251 35.86 0.48 -16.79
C PRO A 251 34.93 -0.29 -15.84
N THR A 252 34.86 -1.61 -15.99
CA THR A 252 34.03 -2.48 -15.12
C THR A 252 34.52 -2.45 -13.68
N ILE A 253 35.81 -2.62 -13.42
CA ILE A 253 36.36 -2.62 -12.07
C ILE A 253 36.12 -1.25 -11.39
N HIS A 254 36.31 -0.16 -12.13
CA HIS A 254 36.03 1.17 -11.63
C HIS A 254 34.54 1.38 -11.27
N LYS A 255 33.61 0.94 -12.16
CA LYS A 255 32.17 0.97 -11.91
C LYS A 255 31.80 0.20 -10.64
N LEU A 256 32.33 -1.02 -10.48
CA LEU A 256 32.04 -1.87 -9.33
C LEU A 256 32.58 -1.30 -8.00
N THR A 257 33.77 -0.70 -8.03
CA THR A 257 34.33 -0.02 -6.85
C THR A 257 33.56 1.23 -6.48
N GLN A 258 33.15 2.03 -7.46
CA GLN A 258 32.32 3.23 -7.21
C GLN A 258 30.94 2.87 -6.63
N LYS A 259 30.31 1.79 -7.14
CA LYS A 259 29.04 1.29 -6.59
C LYS A 259 29.21 0.57 -5.23
N GLY A 260 30.41 0.42 -4.73
CA GLY A 260 30.69 -0.32 -3.47
C GLY A 260 30.43 -1.82 -3.55
N LEU A 261 30.24 -2.37 -4.77
CA LEU A 261 30.04 -3.80 -5.02
C LEU A 261 31.36 -4.58 -4.96
N LEU A 262 32.47 -3.91 -5.23
CA LEU A 262 33.81 -4.42 -5.09
C LEU A 262 34.58 -3.58 -4.08
N LYS A 263 34.97 -4.19 -2.97
CA LYS A 263 35.71 -3.53 -1.89
C LYS A 263 37.06 -4.16 -1.75
N GLY A 264 38.08 -3.35 -1.43
CA GLY A 264 39.40 -3.84 -1.08
C GLY A 264 39.45 -4.46 0.34
N ASP A 265 40.53 -5.11 0.65
CA ASP A 265 40.88 -5.56 2.00
C ASP A 265 41.07 -4.36 2.96
N GLU A 266 41.50 -4.61 4.17
CA GLU A 266 41.76 -3.57 5.21
C GLU A 266 42.80 -2.52 4.78
N ASN A 267 43.64 -2.84 3.77
CA ASN A 267 44.62 -1.93 3.15
C ASN A 267 44.09 -1.29 1.86
N GLY A 268 42.83 -1.55 1.50
CA GLY A 268 42.19 -1.07 0.29
C GLY A 268 42.63 -1.81 -0.98
N GLN A 269 43.33 -2.95 -0.87
CA GLN A 269 43.81 -3.71 -2.02
C GLN A 269 42.72 -4.66 -2.55
N LEU A 270 42.45 -4.62 -3.86
CA LEU A 270 41.39 -5.41 -4.49
C LEU A 270 41.69 -6.89 -4.63
N ASN A 271 42.97 -7.27 -4.64
CA ASN A 271 43.45 -8.66 -4.72
C ASN A 271 42.85 -9.50 -5.88
N LEU A 272 42.53 -8.86 -7.00
CA LEU A 272 41.90 -9.49 -8.16
C LEU A 272 42.91 -10.31 -8.98
N ASN A 273 42.52 -11.49 -9.40
CA ASN A 273 43.23 -12.24 -10.43
C ASN A 273 42.59 -12.05 -11.81
N GLU A 274 43.25 -12.52 -12.87
CA GLU A 274 42.77 -12.31 -14.23
C GLU A 274 41.48 -13.05 -14.51
N ASP A 275 41.26 -14.24 -13.94
CA ASP A 275 40.05 -15.02 -14.15
C ASP A 275 38.85 -14.35 -13.52
N LEU A 276 38.99 -13.82 -12.28
CA LEU A 276 37.96 -13.05 -11.62
C LEU A 276 37.59 -11.77 -12.40
N ILE A 277 38.59 -11.05 -12.90
CA ILE A 277 38.38 -9.87 -13.73
C ILE A 277 37.60 -10.22 -15.01
N ARG A 278 37.90 -11.32 -15.67
CA ARG A 278 37.18 -11.80 -16.87
C ARG A 278 35.71 -12.08 -16.54
N VAL A 279 35.45 -12.79 -15.45
CA VAL A 279 34.08 -13.07 -14.99
C VAL A 279 33.32 -11.77 -14.73
N LEU A 280 33.90 -10.83 -13.97
CA LEU A 280 33.24 -9.55 -13.65
C LEU A 280 32.88 -8.74 -14.92
N VAL A 281 33.79 -8.72 -15.91
CA VAL A 281 33.52 -8.03 -17.19
C VAL A 281 32.43 -8.71 -18.00
N ILE A 282 32.36 -10.07 -17.98
CA ILE A 282 31.26 -10.79 -18.64
C ILE A 282 29.93 -10.46 -18.00
N LEU A 283 29.83 -10.47 -16.66
CA LEU A 283 28.65 -10.15 -15.92
C LEU A 283 28.20 -8.69 -16.15
N ASP A 284 29.15 -7.74 -16.20
CA ASP A 284 28.88 -6.34 -16.49
C ASP A 284 28.31 -6.13 -17.90
N ARG A 285 28.83 -6.84 -18.90
CA ARG A 285 28.32 -6.84 -20.28
C ARG A 285 26.90 -7.39 -20.37
N GLN A 286 26.50 -8.26 -19.47
CA GLN A 286 25.13 -8.78 -19.33
C GLN A 286 24.22 -7.82 -18.51
N LYS A 287 24.70 -6.62 -18.17
CA LYS A 287 24.00 -5.60 -17.39
C LYS A 287 23.56 -6.05 -15.98
N LEU A 288 24.24 -7.04 -15.40
CA LEU A 288 23.94 -7.53 -14.05
C LEU A 288 24.34 -6.56 -12.93
N PHE A 289 25.06 -5.49 -13.27
CA PHE A 289 25.51 -4.46 -12.32
C PHE A 289 24.97 -3.06 -12.68
N ASP A 290 23.96 -2.95 -13.54
CA ASP A 290 23.32 -1.67 -13.93
C ASP A 290 22.20 -1.17 -12.96
#